data_01cc7d213b23ca59c19adef1e76d788d
#
_entry.id   01cc7d213b23ca59c19adef1e76d788d
#
_cell.length_a   1.000
_cell.length_b   1.000
_cell.length_c   1.000
_cell.angle_alpha   90.00
_cell.angle_beta   90.00
_cell.angle_gamma   90.00
#
_symmetry.space_group_name_H-M   'P 1'
#
loop_
_entity.id
_entity.type
_entity.pdbx_description
1 polymer ?
#
loop_
_entity_poly.entity_id
_entity_poly.type
_entity_poly.pdbx_seq_one_letter_code
_entity_poly.pdbx_strand_id
1 'polypeptide(L)'
;TGGGGAGSDFNYGVLLSFENASISSSNGNVTVTGFGGGSGTTSDYNYGVYLFYNSNIFCGQGGILGIQGTGGQGIGFGNVGVGMTTGQTQITGGGPVIINGIEGGGATSFGLFFDADATITNDSLGGNITLVANSIYNFGTIETPDSNMVTIRPHTAGVTIYAGVMSEIA
;
A
#
# COMPACT_ATOMS: atom_id res chain seq x y z
N THR A 1 4.24 -2.40 14.49
CA THR A 1 2.85 -2.12 14.90
C THR A 1 2.74 -0.68 15.35
N GLY A 2 1.77 0.07 14.79
CA GLY A 2 1.41 1.39 15.29
C GLY A 2 0.83 1.28 16.70
N GLY A 3 1.23 2.16 17.61
CA GLY A 3 0.61 2.33 18.91
C GLY A 3 -0.67 3.15 18.75
N GLY A 4 -1.51 3.17 19.76
CA GLY A 4 -2.68 4.06 19.81
C GLY A 4 -3.85 3.39 20.52
N GLY A 5 -4.51 4.19 21.37
CA GLY A 5 -5.72 3.80 22.08
C GLY A 5 -7.00 4.18 21.31
N ALA A 6 -8.12 4.11 21.96
CA ALA A 6 -9.39 4.57 21.43
C ALA A 6 -9.32 6.07 21.08
N GLY A 7 -9.72 6.44 19.86
CA GLY A 7 -9.69 7.83 19.38
C GLY A 7 -8.33 8.37 18.98
N SER A 8 -7.30 7.54 18.86
CA SER A 8 -5.98 7.98 18.37
C SER A 8 -5.90 7.92 16.83
N ASP A 9 -5.45 9.02 16.25
CA ASP A 9 -5.24 9.18 14.80
C ASP A 9 -3.76 9.01 14.42
N PHE A 10 -3.49 8.80 13.13
CA PHE A 10 -2.16 8.78 12.55
C PHE A 10 -1.19 7.75 13.18
N ASN A 11 -1.71 6.60 13.60
CA ASN A 11 -0.89 5.53 14.17
C ASN A 11 -0.45 4.56 13.06
N TYR A 12 0.68 4.85 12.45
CA TYR A 12 1.23 4.07 11.36
C TYR A 12 1.99 2.84 11.86
N GLY A 13 1.83 1.71 11.18
CA GLY A 13 2.64 0.52 11.45
C GLY A 13 4.07 0.71 10.96
N VAL A 14 4.20 1.16 9.71
CA VAL A 14 5.45 1.61 9.08
C VAL A 14 5.17 2.92 8.36
N LEU A 15 5.96 3.94 8.64
CA LEU A 15 5.92 5.22 7.96
C LEU A 15 7.27 5.51 7.31
N LEU A 16 7.28 5.69 5.99
CA LEU A 16 8.37 6.33 5.28
C LEU A 16 7.91 7.74 4.91
N SER A 17 8.63 8.73 5.36
CA SER A 17 8.23 10.13 5.22
C SER A 17 9.45 11.01 4.95
N PHE A 18 9.28 12.04 4.15
CA PHE A 18 10.29 13.00 3.70
C PHE A 18 11.24 12.48 2.61
N GLU A 19 11.89 13.42 1.95
CA GLU A 19 12.79 13.17 0.84
C GLU A 19 13.88 12.14 1.20
N ASN A 20 14.02 11.16 0.34
CA ASN A 20 15.01 10.09 0.45
C ASN A 20 14.81 9.07 1.60
N ALA A 21 13.66 9.09 2.31
CA ALA A 21 13.35 7.99 3.20
C ALA A 21 13.19 6.71 2.37
N SER A 22 14.02 5.70 2.65
CA SER A 22 13.99 4.48 1.84
C SER A 22 14.21 3.21 2.66
N ILE A 23 13.57 2.13 2.16
CA ILE A 23 13.90 0.76 2.54
C ILE A 23 14.42 0.08 1.28
N SER A 24 15.65 -0.42 1.31
CA SER A 24 16.25 -0.97 0.10
C SER A 24 17.15 -2.18 0.34
N SER A 25 17.24 -3.02 -0.69
CA SER A 25 18.21 -4.10 -0.79
C SER A 25 18.77 -4.13 -2.22
N SER A 26 20.09 -4.26 -2.36
CA SER A 26 20.72 -4.31 -3.68
C SER A 26 20.53 -5.65 -4.39
N ASN A 27 20.52 -6.76 -3.67
CA ASN A 27 20.54 -8.12 -4.23
C ASN A 27 19.69 -9.14 -3.47
N GLY A 28 18.90 -8.71 -2.52
CA GLY A 28 18.10 -9.62 -1.69
C GLY A 28 16.64 -9.21 -1.61
N ASN A 29 15.84 -10.04 -1.01
CA ASN A 29 14.43 -9.75 -0.79
C ASN A 29 14.23 -8.56 0.15
N VAL A 30 13.18 -7.82 -0.08
CA VAL A 30 12.66 -6.81 0.85
C VAL A 30 11.28 -7.22 1.30
N THR A 31 11.06 -7.30 2.59
CA THR A 31 9.75 -7.55 3.17
C THR A 31 9.41 -6.46 4.18
N VAL A 32 8.28 -5.81 3.98
CA VAL A 32 7.77 -4.76 4.86
C VAL A 32 6.40 -5.18 5.38
N THR A 33 6.24 -5.25 6.69
CA THR A 33 4.95 -5.56 7.32
C THR A 33 4.59 -4.50 8.34
N GLY A 34 3.40 -3.92 8.20
CA GLY A 34 2.90 -2.87 9.07
C GLY A 34 1.46 -3.10 9.52
N PHE A 35 1.19 -2.76 10.77
CA PHE A 35 -0.15 -2.78 11.35
C PHE A 35 -0.46 -1.40 11.92
N GLY A 36 -1.45 -0.73 11.36
CA GLY A 36 -1.97 0.52 11.88
C GLY A 36 -2.51 0.33 13.30
N GLY A 37 -2.28 1.31 14.14
CA GLY A 37 -2.88 1.37 15.48
C GLY A 37 -4.24 2.02 15.44
N GLY A 38 -4.70 2.47 16.61
CA GLY A 38 -5.96 3.17 16.76
C GLY A 38 -7.18 2.24 16.79
N SER A 39 -8.11 2.57 17.65
CA SER A 39 -9.39 1.87 17.79
C SER A 39 -10.46 2.85 18.28
N GLY A 40 -11.73 2.49 18.17
CA GLY A 40 -12.84 3.33 18.62
C GLY A 40 -13.50 4.14 17.51
N THR A 41 -14.38 5.04 17.88
CA THR A 41 -15.32 5.71 16.95
C THR A 41 -14.73 6.90 16.18
N THR A 42 -13.58 7.42 16.60
CA THR A 42 -12.98 8.64 16.04
C THR A 42 -11.52 8.45 15.67
N SER A 43 -11.08 7.22 15.43
CA SER A 43 -9.69 6.91 15.11
C SER A 43 -9.49 6.90 13.59
N ASP A 44 -8.81 7.93 13.08
CA ASP A 44 -8.65 8.20 11.65
C ASP A 44 -7.21 7.99 11.18
N TYR A 45 -7.04 7.75 9.87
CA TYR A 45 -5.75 7.75 9.17
C TYR A 45 -4.68 6.82 9.77
N ASN A 46 -5.08 5.65 10.21
CA ASN A 46 -4.16 4.66 10.78
C ASN A 46 -3.75 3.64 9.71
N TYR A 47 -2.66 3.91 9.03
CA TYR A 47 -2.15 3.07 7.95
C TYR A 47 -1.32 1.89 8.47
N GLY A 48 -1.43 0.76 7.80
CA GLY A 48 -0.50 -0.35 8.03
C GLY A 48 0.91 0.00 7.56
N VAL A 49 1.07 0.28 6.28
CA VAL A 49 2.30 0.80 5.67
C VAL A 49 1.97 2.07 4.92
N TYR A 50 2.72 3.13 5.18
CA TYR A 50 2.49 4.43 4.57
C TYR A 50 3.78 5.02 4.01
N LEU A 51 3.77 5.26 2.69
CA LEU A 51 4.80 6.00 1.98
C LEU A 51 4.28 7.42 1.71
N PHE A 52 5.04 8.40 2.14
CA PHE A 52 4.67 9.80 2.08
C PHE A 52 5.85 10.66 1.65
N TYR A 53 5.62 11.60 0.74
CA TYR A 53 6.54 12.66 0.36
C TYR A 53 7.92 12.18 -0.13
N ASN A 54 8.00 11.77 -1.38
CA ASN A 54 9.24 11.36 -2.08
C ASN A 54 10.00 10.20 -1.40
N SER A 55 9.29 9.32 -0.72
CA SER A 55 9.86 8.13 -0.13
C SER A 55 9.81 6.92 -1.07
N ASN A 56 10.67 5.92 -0.84
CA ASN A 56 10.71 4.76 -1.72
C ASN A 56 10.98 3.44 -0.99
N ILE A 57 10.52 2.36 -1.61
CA ILE A 57 10.92 1.00 -1.27
C ILE A 57 11.50 0.36 -2.53
N PHE A 58 12.72 -0.13 -2.45
CA PHE A 58 13.44 -0.69 -3.58
C PHE A 58 14.00 -2.07 -3.26
N CYS A 59 13.83 -2.99 -4.21
CA CYS A 59 14.43 -4.31 -4.18
C CYS A 59 15.22 -4.52 -5.47
N GLY A 60 16.52 -4.78 -5.36
CA GLY A 60 17.39 -4.97 -6.53
C GLY A 60 17.20 -6.31 -7.23
N GLN A 61 18.05 -6.59 -8.20
CA GLN A 61 17.91 -7.67 -9.15
C GLN A 61 17.59 -9.04 -8.55
N GLY A 62 16.52 -9.65 -9.06
CA GLY A 62 16.08 -10.99 -8.69
C GLY A 62 15.46 -11.14 -7.30
N GLY A 63 15.49 -10.08 -6.49
CA GLY A 63 14.87 -10.10 -5.17
C GLY A 63 13.35 -9.96 -5.24
N ILE A 64 12.65 -10.60 -4.30
CA ILE A 64 11.21 -10.46 -4.14
C ILE A 64 10.92 -9.27 -3.24
N LEU A 65 10.05 -8.37 -3.69
CA LEU A 65 9.56 -7.27 -2.88
C LEU A 65 8.15 -7.58 -2.38
N GLY A 66 8.01 -7.78 -1.07
CA GLY A 66 6.75 -8.06 -0.41
C GLY A 66 6.35 -6.94 0.56
N ILE A 67 5.17 -6.37 0.39
CA ILE A 67 4.61 -5.37 1.30
C ILE A 67 3.28 -5.86 1.82
N GLN A 68 3.11 -5.88 3.14
CA GLN A 68 1.85 -6.22 3.78
C GLN A 68 1.47 -5.13 4.77
N GLY A 69 0.31 -4.52 4.57
CA GLY A 69 -0.25 -3.51 5.45
C GLY A 69 -1.65 -3.89 5.93
N THR A 70 -1.91 -3.66 7.20
CA THR A 70 -3.27 -3.75 7.78
C THR A 70 -3.60 -2.41 8.42
N GLY A 71 -4.68 -1.78 8.00
CA GLY A 71 -5.18 -0.53 8.57
C GLY A 71 -5.67 -0.67 10.00
N GLY A 72 -5.73 0.42 10.73
CA GLY A 72 -6.23 0.45 12.11
C GLY A 72 -7.69 0.04 12.21
N GLN A 73 -8.10 -0.45 13.38
CA GLN A 73 -9.46 -0.98 13.61
C GLN A 73 -10.47 0.10 14.05
N GLY A 74 -10.08 1.36 14.07
CA GLY A 74 -11.01 2.46 14.32
C GLY A 74 -12.07 2.57 13.23
N ILE A 75 -13.25 3.07 13.58
CA ILE A 75 -14.36 3.25 12.62
C ILE A 75 -14.40 4.67 12.01
N GLY A 76 -13.34 5.45 12.18
CA GLY A 76 -13.14 6.72 11.52
C GLY A 76 -12.74 6.58 10.04
N PHE A 77 -12.16 7.63 9.47
CA PHE A 77 -11.83 7.68 8.05
C PHE A 77 -10.39 7.20 7.78
N GLY A 78 -10.17 6.67 6.56
CA GLY A 78 -8.83 6.49 6.00
C GLY A 78 -7.94 5.48 6.74
N ASN A 79 -8.48 4.45 7.36
CA ASN A 79 -7.71 3.38 7.98
C ASN A 79 -7.26 2.38 6.89
N VAL A 80 -6.15 2.67 6.25
CA VAL A 80 -5.69 2.04 5.00
C VAL A 80 -4.66 0.95 5.26
N GLY A 81 -4.71 -0.14 4.49
CA GLY A 81 -3.69 -1.20 4.54
C GLY A 81 -2.33 -0.68 4.09
N VAL A 82 -2.19 -0.38 2.81
CA VAL A 82 -0.98 0.21 2.22
C VAL A 82 -1.35 1.48 1.47
N GLY A 83 -0.73 2.60 1.84
CA GLY A 83 -0.95 3.90 1.22
C GLY A 83 0.32 4.51 0.64
N MET A 84 0.18 5.18 -0.49
CA MET A 84 1.22 5.98 -1.15
C MET A 84 0.61 7.31 -1.55
N THR A 85 1.07 8.40 -0.95
CA THR A 85 0.50 9.72 -1.21
C THR A 85 1.55 10.82 -1.24
N THR A 86 1.22 11.90 -1.91
CA THR A 86 1.95 13.17 -1.94
C THR A 86 3.41 13.05 -2.37
N GLY A 87 3.73 13.67 -3.46
CA GLY A 87 5.07 13.63 -4.05
C GLY A 87 5.34 12.30 -4.78
N GLN A 88 6.51 12.18 -5.33
CA GLN A 88 6.90 10.99 -6.11
C GLN A 88 7.25 9.81 -5.18
N THR A 89 6.24 9.16 -4.63
CA THR A 89 6.43 7.94 -3.86
C THR A 89 6.59 6.74 -4.78
N GLN A 90 7.56 5.86 -4.48
CA GLN A 90 7.91 4.77 -5.40
C GLN A 90 8.05 3.42 -4.69
N ILE A 91 7.55 2.38 -5.37
CA ILE A 91 7.85 0.98 -5.08
C ILE A 91 8.46 0.38 -6.33
N THR A 92 9.73 -0.05 -6.26
CA THR A 92 10.42 -0.60 -7.41
C THR A 92 11.03 -1.96 -7.09
N GLY A 93 10.62 -2.99 -7.84
CA GLY A 93 11.12 -4.35 -7.70
C GLY A 93 12.10 -4.74 -8.80
N GLY A 94 13.20 -5.38 -8.44
CA GLY A 94 14.09 -6.07 -9.36
C GLY A 94 13.67 -7.51 -9.65
N GLY A 95 12.58 -7.96 -9.10
CA GLY A 95 11.91 -9.24 -9.27
C GLY A 95 10.41 -9.09 -9.00
N PRO A 96 9.70 -10.15 -8.62
CA PRO A 96 8.28 -10.07 -8.32
C PRO A 96 7.95 -9.05 -7.23
N VAL A 97 6.90 -8.24 -7.44
CA VAL A 97 6.35 -7.30 -6.47
C VAL A 97 5.00 -7.80 -5.99
N ILE A 98 4.82 -7.94 -4.69
CA ILE A 98 3.58 -8.39 -4.07
C ILE A 98 3.17 -7.35 -3.02
N ILE A 99 2.03 -6.71 -3.22
CA ILE A 99 1.49 -5.73 -2.27
C ILE A 99 0.14 -6.25 -1.78
N ASN A 100 0.06 -6.52 -0.48
CA ASN A 100 -1.14 -7.01 0.18
C ASN A 100 -1.63 -5.96 1.18
N GLY A 101 -2.79 -5.38 0.90
CA GLY A 101 -3.44 -4.38 1.74
C GLY A 101 -4.75 -4.91 2.33
N ILE A 102 -4.86 -4.83 3.63
CA ILE A 102 -6.08 -5.16 4.37
C ILE A 102 -6.61 -3.85 4.94
N GLU A 103 -7.80 -3.47 4.50
CA GLU A 103 -8.48 -2.28 5.02
C GLU A 103 -8.71 -2.38 6.53
N GLY A 104 -8.62 -1.25 7.19
CA GLY A 104 -9.03 -1.12 8.58
C GLY A 104 -10.54 -0.92 8.73
N GLY A 105 -10.99 -0.53 9.90
CA GLY A 105 -12.38 -0.19 10.16
C GLY A 105 -12.76 1.17 9.57
N GLY A 106 -14.06 1.44 9.50
CA GLY A 106 -14.62 2.74 9.15
C GLY A 106 -14.88 2.99 7.67
N ALA A 107 -15.49 4.13 7.40
CA ALA A 107 -15.80 4.58 6.06
C ALA A 107 -14.53 5.06 5.34
N THR A 108 -14.51 4.99 4.01
CA THR A 108 -13.37 5.39 3.16
C THR A 108 -12.04 4.75 3.55
N SER A 109 -12.09 3.54 4.10
CA SER A 109 -10.91 2.70 4.33
C SER A 109 -10.67 1.83 3.10
N PHE A 110 -9.40 1.70 2.72
CA PHE A 110 -9.00 0.92 1.54
C PHE A 110 -7.94 -0.10 1.93
N GLY A 111 -7.95 -1.24 1.26
CA GLY A 111 -6.81 -2.15 1.34
C GLY A 111 -5.57 -1.49 0.73
N LEU A 112 -5.71 -0.93 -0.48
CA LEU A 112 -4.65 -0.18 -1.17
C LEU A 112 -5.15 1.21 -1.57
N PHE A 113 -4.32 2.23 -1.30
CA PHE A 113 -4.60 3.62 -1.67
C PHE A 113 -3.36 4.25 -2.31
N PHE A 114 -3.45 4.57 -3.60
CA PHE A 114 -2.35 5.15 -4.38
C PHE A 114 -2.81 6.47 -5.00
N ASP A 115 -2.18 7.57 -4.62
CA ASP A 115 -2.43 8.90 -5.16
C ASP A 115 -1.76 9.07 -6.54
N ALA A 116 -2.04 10.17 -7.23
CA ALA A 116 -1.62 10.44 -8.61
C ALA A 116 -0.10 10.38 -8.84
N ASP A 117 0.69 10.72 -7.84
CA ASP A 117 2.15 10.72 -7.93
C ASP A 117 2.80 9.39 -7.49
N ALA A 118 2.00 8.40 -7.10
CA ALA A 118 2.49 7.09 -6.70
C ALA A 118 2.90 6.26 -7.92
N THR A 119 4.05 5.61 -7.83
CA THR A 119 4.55 4.74 -8.91
C THR A 119 4.94 3.37 -8.36
N ILE A 120 4.42 2.32 -8.98
CA ILE A 120 4.79 0.93 -8.70
C ILE A 120 5.35 0.34 -9.99
N THR A 121 6.62 -0.07 -9.95
CA THR A 121 7.29 -0.62 -11.12
C THR A 121 8.10 -1.86 -10.75
N ASN A 122 8.45 -2.63 -11.77
CA ASN A 122 9.56 -3.56 -11.69
C ASN A 122 10.49 -3.39 -12.91
N ASP A 123 11.73 -3.85 -12.79
CA ASP A 123 12.70 -3.72 -13.86
C ASP A 123 12.48 -4.79 -14.96
N SER A 124 13.27 -4.70 -16.04
CA SER A 124 13.17 -5.59 -17.19
C SER A 124 13.51 -7.06 -16.90
N LEU A 125 14.17 -7.34 -15.80
CA LEU A 125 14.46 -8.69 -15.30
C LEU A 125 13.45 -9.14 -14.26
N GLY A 126 12.53 -8.23 -13.89
CA GLY A 126 11.53 -8.43 -12.84
C GLY A 126 10.47 -9.47 -13.19
N GLY A 127 9.73 -9.84 -12.18
CA GLY A 127 8.55 -10.70 -12.32
C GLY A 127 7.26 -9.90 -12.41
N ASN A 128 6.16 -10.55 -12.15
CA ASN A 128 4.85 -9.94 -12.13
C ASN A 128 4.67 -9.00 -10.94
N ILE A 129 3.80 -8.01 -11.10
CA ILE A 129 3.28 -7.22 -9.99
C ILE A 129 1.94 -7.83 -9.56
N THR A 130 1.78 -8.13 -8.29
CA THR A 130 0.54 -8.67 -7.73
C THR A 130 0.02 -7.74 -6.64
N LEU A 131 -1.18 -7.22 -6.84
CA LEU A 131 -1.92 -6.43 -5.87
C LEU A 131 -3.02 -7.29 -5.25
N VAL A 132 -3.06 -7.33 -3.93
CA VAL A 132 -4.03 -8.14 -3.17
C VAL A 132 -4.77 -7.23 -2.21
N ALA A 133 -6.06 -7.01 -2.44
CA ALA A 133 -6.93 -6.21 -1.56
C ALA A 133 -8.39 -6.43 -1.92
N ASN A 134 -9.31 -6.19 -0.99
CA ASN A 134 -10.74 -6.17 -1.27
C ASN A 134 -11.20 -4.82 -1.86
N SER A 135 -10.46 -3.75 -1.55
CA SER A 135 -10.74 -2.38 -2.01
C SER A 135 -9.45 -1.69 -2.45
N ILE A 136 -9.47 -1.10 -3.64
CA ILE A 136 -8.32 -0.40 -4.23
C ILE A 136 -8.78 0.95 -4.75
N TYR A 137 -8.11 2.00 -4.28
CA TYR A 137 -8.21 3.34 -4.82
C TYR A 137 -6.87 3.68 -5.50
N ASN A 138 -6.87 3.83 -6.80
CA ASN A 138 -5.65 4.04 -7.57
C ASN A 138 -5.80 5.16 -8.59
N PHE A 139 -4.99 6.20 -8.43
CA PHE A 139 -4.72 7.21 -9.44
C PHE A 139 -3.25 7.21 -9.88
N GLY A 140 -2.41 6.42 -9.21
CA GLY A 140 -1.01 6.29 -9.53
C GLY A 140 -0.73 5.44 -10.77
N THR A 141 0.53 5.28 -11.06
CA THR A 141 1.03 4.49 -12.17
C THR A 141 1.47 3.11 -11.69
N ILE A 142 1.02 2.05 -12.35
CA ILE A 142 1.47 0.68 -12.11
C ILE A 142 1.95 0.12 -13.44
N GLU A 143 3.25 -0.12 -13.55
CA GLU A 143 3.89 -0.51 -14.79
C GLU A 143 4.80 -1.72 -14.62
N THR A 144 4.81 -2.56 -15.62
CA THR A 144 5.72 -3.70 -15.73
C THR A 144 6.19 -3.84 -17.18
N PRO A 145 7.41 -4.33 -17.44
CA PRO A 145 7.86 -4.60 -18.80
C PRO A 145 6.94 -5.56 -19.55
N ASP A 146 6.91 -5.46 -20.87
CA ASP A 146 5.97 -6.13 -21.79
C ASP A 146 5.80 -7.65 -21.58
N SER A 147 6.81 -8.33 -21.05
CA SER A 147 6.76 -9.77 -20.80
C SER A 147 6.12 -10.17 -19.47
N ASN A 148 5.83 -9.21 -18.62
CA ASN A 148 5.31 -9.43 -17.27
C ASN A 148 3.85 -8.97 -17.14
N MET A 149 3.19 -9.35 -16.06
CA MET A 149 1.78 -9.06 -15.84
C MET A 149 1.55 -8.28 -14.54
N VAL A 150 0.56 -7.40 -14.57
CA VAL A 150 -0.06 -6.86 -13.37
C VAL A 150 -1.29 -7.70 -13.04
N THR A 151 -1.31 -8.30 -11.88
CA THR A 151 -2.43 -9.12 -11.38
C THR A 151 -3.08 -8.42 -10.20
N ILE A 152 -4.38 -8.24 -10.26
CA ILE A 152 -5.19 -7.72 -9.15
C ILE A 152 -6.11 -8.84 -8.68
N ARG A 153 -6.11 -9.13 -7.38
CA ARG A 153 -6.99 -10.15 -6.82
C ARG A 153 -7.51 -9.76 -5.43
N PRO A 154 -8.70 -10.24 -5.04
CA PRO A 154 -9.21 -9.95 -3.70
C PRO A 154 -8.36 -10.62 -2.62
N HIS A 155 -8.31 -9.98 -1.46
CA HIS A 155 -7.74 -10.57 -0.26
C HIS A 155 -8.65 -11.70 0.27
N THR A 156 -9.95 -11.48 0.24
CA THR A 156 -10.96 -12.45 0.69
C THR A 156 -11.61 -13.13 -0.53
N ALA A 157 -11.68 -14.44 -0.52
CA ALA A 157 -12.32 -15.21 -1.59
C ALA A 157 -13.80 -14.82 -1.74
N GLY A 158 -14.26 -14.66 -2.98
CA GLY A 158 -15.65 -14.32 -3.30
C GLY A 158 -16.00 -12.82 -3.22
N VAL A 159 -15.06 -11.97 -2.86
CA VAL A 159 -15.24 -10.51 -2.89
C VAL A 159 -14.98 -9.99 -4.30
N THR A 160 -15.84 -9.09 -4.77
CA THR A 160 -15.64 -8.37 -6.03
C THR A 160 -14.77 -7.15 -5.79
N ILE A 161 -13.73 -6.98 -6.60
CA ILE A 161 -12.91 -5.76 -6.58
C ILE A 161 -13.52 -4.77 -7.56
N TYR A 162 -13.80 -3.56 -7.08
CA TYR A 162 -14.16 -2.44 -7.93
C TYR A 162 -12.89 -1.69 -8.29
N ALA A 163 -12.46 -1.80 -9.54
CA ALA A 163 -11.36 -1.01 -10.09
C ALA A 163 -11.96 0.12 -10.95
N GLY A 164 -11.84 1.36 -10.50
CA GLY A 164 -12.35 2.51 -11.22
C GLY A 164 -12.54 3.72 -10.33
N VAL A 165 -12.70 4.88 -10.95
CA VAL A 165 -13.12 6.09 -10.25
C VAL A 165 -14.52 5.83 -9.72
N MET A 166 -14.73 5.93 -8.41
CA MET A 166 -16.08 6.02 -7.86
C MET A 166 -16.71 7.30 -8.38
N SER A 167 -17.45 7.24 -9.47
CA SER A 167 -18.43 8.26 -9.75
C SER A 167 -19.49 8.14 -8.65
N GLU A 168 -19.70 9.20 -7.88
CA GLU A 168 -20.84 9.27 -6.98
C GLU A 168 -22.09 8.84 -7.74
N ILE A 169 -22.67 7.74 -7.29
CA ILE A 169 -24.03 7.40 -7.69
C ILE A 169 -24.90 8.29 -6.81
N ALA A 170 -25.40 9.37 -7.40
CA ALA A 170 -26.36 10.26 -6.80
C ALA A 170 -27.70 9.54 -6.54
#